data_3ee7c50bf73872879f0fed1afc80f31a
#
_entry.id   3ee7c50bf73872879f0fed1afc80f31a
#
_cell.length_a   1.000
_cell.length_b   1.000
_cell.length_c   1.000
_cell.angle_alpha   90.00
_cell.angle_beta   90.00
_cell.angle_gamma   90.00
#
_symmetry.space_group_name_H-M   'P 1'
#
loop_
_entity.id
_entity.type
_entity.pdbx_description
1 polymer ?
#
loop_
_entity_poly.entity_id
_entity_poly.type
_entity_poly.pdbx_seq_one_letter_code
_entity_poly.pdbx_strand_id
1 'polypeptide(L)'
;MIDASEPFAVRILGALGFFAAFAAMTATVVARRSPLKRFDERFMAALARRRSDRIDAVAGPLSMLATQEPLTVQGMIAFVMIIVTIDGSAPLHFAVAAVGSGLLSELVKRTVARPRPAGPHLIRWIRGFSYPSGDLLTASAIYLTIALIVSPHLPGCAASAILLTIVTTLLGLLAACRVYTGVHYPSDVLGGALLGAGWALLVSAWFA
;
A
#
# COMPACT_ATOMS: atom_id res chain seq x y z
N MET A 1 18.40 13.27 28.24
CA MET A 1 17.85 11.89 28.23
C MET A 1 16.66 11.95 27.32
N ILE A 2 16.79 11.51 26.03
CA ILE A 2 15.68 11.46 25.09
C ILE A 2 14.80 10.31 25.58
N ASP A 3 13.54 10.61 25.88
CA ASP A 3 12.58 9.63 26.40
C ASP A 3 12.36 8.55 25.33
N ALA A 4 12.73 7.32 25.65
CA ALA A 4 12.56 6.16 24.75
C ALA A 4 11.09 5.87 24.38
N SER A 5 10.13 6.51 25.07
CA SER A 5 8.70 6.40 24.77
C SER A 5 8.23 7.33 23.63
N GLU A 6 8.97 8.38 23.27
CA GLU A 6 8.57 9.31 22.20
C GLU A 6 8.40 8.64 20.84
N PRO A 7 9.34 7.81 20.35
CA PRO A 7 9.15 7.16 19.04
C PRO A 7 7.95 6.21 19.02
N PHE A 8 7.66 5.52 20.12
CA PHE A 8 6.47 4.66 20.25
C PHE A 8 5.18 5.46 20.13
N ALA A 9 5.02 6.53 20.91
CA ALA A 9 3.81 7.35 20.92
C ALA A 9 3.55 8.01 19.56
N VAL A 10 4.58 8.53 18.91
CA VAL A 10 4.48 9.16 17.58
C VAL A 10 4.01 8.14 16.52
N ARG A 11 4.57 6.93 16.54
CA ARG A 11 4.17 5.87 15.60
C ARG A 11 2.74 5.40 15.84
N ILE A 12 2.32 5.24 17.10
CA ILE A 12 0.94 4.87 17.45
C ILE A 12 -0.03 5.97 17.00
N LEU A 13 0.24 7.24 17.29
CA LEU A 13 -0.62 8.34 16.85
C LEU A 13 -0.72 8.42 15.32
N GLY A 14 0.39 8.23 14.62
CA GLY A 14 0.42 8.15 13.17
C GLY A 14 -0.43 6.97 12.64
N ALA A 15 -0.28 5.79 13.23
CA ALA A 15 -1.07 4.61 12.87
C ALA A 15 -2.57 4.84 13.07
N LEU A 16 -2.96 5.41 14.22
CA LEU A 16 -4.35 5.76 14.51
C LEU A 16 -4.91 6.77 13.50
N GLY A 17 -4.12 7.77 13.10
CA GLY A 17 -4.50 8.73 12.06
C GLY A 17 -4.78 8.04 10.71
N PHE A 18 -3.91 7.14 10.29
CA PHE A 18 -4.11 6.37 9.05
C PHE A 18 -5.31 5.44 9.13
N PHE A 19 -5.52 4.75 10.26
CA PHE A 19 -6.70 3.89 10.44
C PHE A 19 -8.01 4.71 10.51
N ALA A 20 -8.01 5.87 11.13
CA ALA A 20 -9.15 6.77 11.14
C ALA A 20 -9.50 7.26 9.72
N ALA A 21 -8.49 7.68 8.95
CA ALA A 21 -8.67 8.07 7.55
C ALA A 21 -9.19 6.90 6.69
N PHE A 22 -8.63 5.71 6.88
CA PHE A 22 -9.08 4.48 6.21
C PHE A 22 -10.54 4.15 6.58
N ALA A 23 -10.90 4.20 7.85
CA ALA A 23 -12.26 3.93 8.33
C ALA A 23 -13.27 4.93 7.76
N ALA A 24 -12.95 6.22 7.79
CA ALA A 24 -13.77 7.29 7.20
C ALA A 24 -13.98 7.06 5.69
N MET A 25 -12.93 6.72 4.96
CA MET A 25 -13.02 6.41 3.54
C MET A 25 -13.83 5.14 3.29
N THR A 26 -13.64 4.09 4.07
CA THR A 26 -14.41 2.83 3.96
C THR A 26 -15.89 3.09 4.18
N ALA A 27 -16.27 3.90 5.17
CA ALA A 27 -17.65 4.30 5.39
C ALA A 27 -18.27 4.97 4.16
N THR A 28 -17.51 5.83 3.46
CA THR A 28 -17.99 6.44 2.20
C THR A 28 -18.06 5.43 1.05
N VAL A 29 -17.14 4.47 0.98
CA VAL A 29 -17.14 3.41 -0.05
C VAL A 29 -18.34 2.48 0.11
N VAL A 30 -18.75 2.13 1.33
CA VAL A 30 -19.91 1.23 1.55
C VAL A 30 -21.25 1.96 1.46
N ALA A 31 -21.29 3.27 1.62
CA ALA A 31 -22.52 4.05 1.56
C ALA A 31 -23.26 3.87 0.22
N ARG A 32 -24.59 3.69 0.27
CA ARG A 32 -25.42 3.46 -0.93
C ARG A 32 -25.37 4.62 -1.94
N ARG A 33 -25.40 5.87 -1.45
CA ARG A 33 -25.33 7.10 -2.27
C ARG A 33 -24.05 7.87 -1.96
N SER A 34 -22.92 7.35 -2.39
CA SER A 34 -21.61 7.95 -2.11
C SER A 34 -21.16 8.90 -3.24
N PRO A 35 -20.79 10.14 -2.91
CA PRO A 35 -20.10 11.02 -3.86
C PRO A 35 -18.78 10.40 -4.37
N LEU A 36 -18.09 9.66 -3.51
CA LEU A 36 -16.83 8.98 -3.83
C LEU A 36 -17.03 7.91 -4.90
N LYS A 37 -18.10 7.09 -4.81
CA LYS A 37 -18.42 6.11 -5.86
C LYS A 37 -18.66 6.77 -7.22
N ARG A 38 -19.41 7.86 -7.22
CA ARG A 38 -19.66 8.63 -8.45
C ARG A 38 -18.39 9.26 -9.01
N PHE A 39 -17.50 9.74 -8.15
CA PHE A 39 -16.17 10.19 -8.56
C PHE A 39 -15.37 9.06 -9.20
N ASP A 40 -15.26 7.92 -8.53
CA ASP A 40 -14.54 6.74 -9.02
C ASP A 40 -15.04 6.31 -10.41
N GLU A 41 -16.35 6.16 -10.58
CA GLU A 41 -16.97 5.77 -11.86
C GLU A 41 -16.69 6.77 -12.98
N ARG A 42 -16.84 8.08 -12.69
CA ARG A 42 -16.55 9.15 -13.64
C ARG A 42 -15.07 9.19 -14.01
N PHE A 43 -14.19 9.03 -13.03
CA PHE A 43 -12.75 8.98 -13.24
C PHE A 43 -12.37 7.82 -14.14
N MET A 44 -12.85 6.61 -13.86
CA MET A 44 -12.59 5.43 -14.67
C MET A 44 -13.12 5.58 -16.10
N ALA A 45 -14.32 6.13 -16.26
CA ALA A 45 -14.89 6.40 -17.58
C ALA A 45 -14.08 7.45 -18.36
N ALA A 46 -13.59 8.49 -17.70
CA ALA A 46 -12.72 9.50 -18.33
C ALA A 46 -11.37 8.91 -18.73
N LEU A 47 -10.79 8.08 -17.87
CA LEU A 47 -9.52 7.40 -18.10
C LEU A 47 -9.60 6.44 -19.30
N ALA A 48 -10.68 5.65 -19.40
CA ALA A 48 -10.91 4.74 -20.50
C ALA A 48 -10.91 5.44 -21.87
N ARG A 49 -11.42 6.68 -21.93
CA ARG A 49 -11.43 7.50 -23.17
C ARG A 49 -10.05 8.08 -23.53
N ARG A 50 -9.11 8.10 -22.59
CA ARG A 50 -7.77 8.71 -22.77
C ARG A 50 -6.66 7.66 -22.85
N ARG A 51 -6.99 6.40 -23.01
CA ARG A 51 -6.00 5.33 -23.15
C ARG A 51 -5.19 5.51 -24.44
N SER A 52 -3.92 5.13 -24.38
CA SER A 52 -3.06 5.11 -25.54
C SER A 52 -2.10 3.92 -25.48
N ASP A 53 -1.78 3.35 -26.64
CA ASP A 53 -0.90 2.19 -26.77
C ASP A 53 0.47 2.41 -26.11
N ARG A 54 0.98 3.66 -26.17
CA ARG A 54 2.28 4.01 -25.55
C ARG A 54 2.24 3.91 -24.04
N ILE A 55 1.17 4.40 -23.42
CA ILE A 55 1.01 4.34 -21.97
C ILE A 55 0.66 2.90 -21.55
N ASP A 56 -0.16 2.21 -22.35
CA ASP A 56 -0.54 0.81 -22.11
C ASP A 56 0.70 -0.10 -22.08
N ALA A 57 1.66 0.12 -22.99
CA ALA A 57 2.92 -0.63 -23.08
C ALA A 57 3.81 -0.47 -21.83
N VAL A 58 3.68 0.63 -21.10
CA VAL A 58 4.46 0.90 -19.88
C VAL A 58 3.67 0.55 -18.62
N ALA A 59 2.42 1.00 -18.54
CA ALA A 59 1.60 0.85 -17.34
C ALA A 59 1.23 -0.62 -17.07
N GLY A 60 1.04 -1.43 -18.11
CA GLY A 60 0.76 -2.85 -17.99
C GLY A 60 1.87 -3.60 -17.23
N PRO A 61 3.09 -3.66 -17.75
CA PRO A 61 4.22 -4.30 -17.07
C PRO A 61 4.51 -3.73 -15.69
N LEU A 62 4.50 -2.39 -15.51
CA LEU A 62 4.70 -1.78 -14.20
C LEU A 62 3.61 -2.18 -13.20
N SER A 63 2.35 -2.24 -13.62
CA SER A 63 1.25 -2.69 -12.77
C SER A 63 1.43 -4.15 -12.35
N MET A 64 2.03 -4.99 -13.18
CA MET A 64 2.30 -6.39 -12.83
C MET A 64 3.36 -6.54 -11.73
N LEU A 65 4.33 -5.61 -11.64
CA LEU A 65 5.32 -5.62 -10.55
C LEU A 65 4.70 -5.43 -9.15
N ALA A 66 3.51 -4.85 -9.10
CA ALA A 66 2.76 -4.65 -7.86
C ALA A 66 1.74 -5.79 -7.59
N THR A 67 1.68 -6.85 -8.40
CA THR A 67 0.82 -8.00 -8.08
C THR A 67 1.41 -8.85 -6.95
N GLN A 68 0.58 -9.72 -6.35
CA GLN A 68 0.97 -10.47 -5.15
C GLN A 68 2.22 -11.32 -5.37
N GLU A 69 2.38 -11.95 -6.53
CA GLU A 69 3.53 -12.82 -6.80
C GLU A 69 4.85 -12.04 -6.81
N PRO A 70 5.04 -10.96 -7.64
CA PRO A 70 6.24 -10.13 -7.57
C PRO A 70 6.47 -9.48 -6.20
N LEU A 71 5.41 -9.02 -5.51
CA LEU A 71 5.54 -8.47 -4.17
C LEU A 71 6.03 -9.51 -3.16
N THR A 72 5.58 -10.77 -3.29
CA THR A 72 6.09 -11.87 -2.45
C THR A 72 7.58 -12.10 -2.70
N VAL A 73 8.01 -12.15 -3.95
CA VAL A 73 9.44 -12.31 -4.30
C VAL A 73 10.27 -11.14 -3.77
N GLN A 74 9.82 -9.89 -3.97
CA GLN A 74 10.47 -8.69 -3.43
C GLN A 74 10.55 -8.73 -1.90
N GLY A 75 9.48 -9.15 -1.24
CA GLY A 75 9.43 -9.31 0.21
C GLY A 75 10.41 -10.39 0.70
N MET A 76 10.50 -11.52 0.01
CA MET A 76 11.47 -12.57 0.34
C MET A 76 12.93 -12.10 0.20
N ILE A 77 13.24 -11.39 -0.89
CA ILE A 77 14.56 -10.78 -1.09
C ILE A 77 14.87 -9.79 0.04
N ALA A 78 13.94 -8.89 0.34
CA ALA A 78 14.11 -7.91 1.41
C ALA A 78 14.29 -8.60 2.77
N PHE A 79 13.54 -9.65 3.06
CA PHE A 79 13.66 -10.43 4.30
C PHE A 79 15.04 -11.07 4.44
N VAL A 80 15.55 -11.71 3.38
CA VAL A 80 16.91 -12.29 3.37
C VAL A 80 17.95 -11.19 3.57
N MET A 81 17.82 -10.05 2.86
CA MET A 81 18.75 -8.93 3.03
C MET A 81 18.75 -8.40 4.47
N ILE A 82 17.57 -8.25 5.08
CA ILE A 82 17.46 -7.78 6.48
C ILE A 82 18.13 -8.78 7.43
N ILE A 83 17.92 -10.09 7.25
CA ILE A 83 18.58 -11.14 8.08
C ILE A 83 20.10 -11.05 8.03
N VAL A 84 20.67 -10.79 6.85
CA VAL A 84 22.14 -10.82 6.68
C VAL A 84 22.81 -9.48 6.95
N THR A 85 22.06 -8.37 7.05
CA THR A 85 22.66 -7.03 7.18
C THR A 85 22.26 -6.29 8.45
N ILE A 86 21.17 -6.67 9.11
CA ILE A 86 20.63 -5.95 10.27
C ILE A 86 20.36 -6.93 11.40
N ASP A 87 21.04 -6.70 12.54
CA ASP A 87 20.88 -7.53 13.72
C ASP A 87 19.59 -7.25 14.50
N GLY A 88 19.27 -8.14 15.44
CA GLY A 88 18.18 -7.95 16.40
C GLY A 88 16.81 -8.37 15.87
N SER A 89 15.78 -7.58 16.17
CA SER A 89 14.38 -7.92 15.90
C SER A 89 13.89 -7.52 14.50
N ALA A 90 14.73 -6.90 13.67
CA ALA A 90 14.35 -6.40 12.34
C ALA A 90 13.72 -7.45 11.41
N PRO A 91 14.21 -8.70 11.35
CA PRO A 91 13.57 -9.74 10.54
C PRO A 91 12.15 -10.07 11.02
N LEU A 92 11.94 -10.17 12.33
CA LEU A 92 10.61 -10.42 12.89
C LEU A 92 9.67 -9.26 12.65
N HIS A 93 10.15 -8.03 12.83
CA HIS A 93 9.41 -6.80 12.51
C HIS A 93 8.91 -6.84 11.06
N PHE A 94 9.80 -7.10 10.11
CA PHE A 94 9.45 -7.18 8.69
C PHE A 94 8.46 -8.32 8.40
N ALA A 95 8.68 -9.52 8.96
CA ALA A 95 7.82 -10.68 8.75
C ALA A 95 6.38 -10.41 9.24
N VAL A 96 6.22 -9.82 10.44
CA VAL A 96 4.90 -9.45 10.99
C VAL A 96 4.20 -8.44 10.11
N ALA A 97 4.92 -7.42 9.61
CA ALA A 97 4.35 -6.43 8.72
C ALA A 97 3.89 -7.05 7.39
N ALA A 98 4.72 -7.89 6.77
CA ALA A 98 4.43 -8.50 5.48
C ALA A 98 3.26 -9.49 5.57
N VAL A 99 3.30 -10.46 6.49
CA VAL A 99 2.24 -11.46 6.65
C VAL A 99 0.93 -10.83 7.08
N GLY A 100 0.97 -9.92 8.07
CA GLY A 100 -0.21 -9.24 8.57
C GLY A 100 -0.90 -8.37 7.51
N SER A 101 -0.15 -7.78 6.58
CA SER A 101 -0.74 -7.00 5.47
C SER A 101 -1.62 -7.87 4.56
N GLY A 102 -1.20 -9.10 4.27
CA GLY A 102 -1.98 -10.05 3.48
C GLY A 102 -3.28 -10.46 4.19
N LEU A 103 -3.20 -10.76 5.49
CA LEU A 103 -4.36 -11.12 6.32
C LEU A 103 -5.37 -9.97 6.41
N LEU A 104 -4.89 -8.75 6.64
CA LEU A 104 -5.73 -7.55 6.67
C LEU A 104 -6.41 -7.30 5.34
N SER A 105 -5.67 -7.46 4.23
CA SER A 105 -6.23 -7.32 2.88
C SER A 105 -7.40 -8.25 2.66
N GLU A 106 -7.22 -9.53 2.98
CA GLU A 106 -8.25 -10.55 2.78
C GLU A 106 -9.46 -10.32 3.68
N LEU A 107 -9.23 -9.97 4.96
CA LEU A 107 -10.30 -9.66 5.91
C LEU A 107 -11.19 -8.53 5.41
N VAL A 108 -10.59 -7.39 5.04
CA VAL A 108 -11.35 -6.21 4.59
C VAL A 108 -12.02 -6.46 3.24
N LYS A 109 -11.37 -7.16 2.30
CA LYS A 109 -11.96 -7.53 1.01
C LYS A 109 -13.25 -8.32 1.18
N ARG A 110 -13.24 -9.33 2.05
CA ARG A 110 -14.43 -10.16 2.33
C ARG A 110 -15.53 -9.37 3.02
N THR A 111 -15.18 -8.43 3.90
CA THR A 111 -16.15 -7.61 4.63
C THR A 111 -16.82 -6.58 3.73
N VAL A 112 -16.05 -5.86 2.90
CA VAL A 112 -16.57 -4.77 2.05
C VAL A 112 -17.17 -5.32 0.75
N ALA A 113 -16.62 -6.38 0.20
CA ALA A 113 -17.08 -7.10 -0.99
C ALA A 113 -17.36 -6.20 -2.20
N ARG A 114 -16.57 -5.14 -2.41
CA ARG A 114 -16.76 -4.19 -3.52
C ARG A 114 -16.43 -4.84 -4.87
N PRO A 115 -17.33 -4.77 -5.88
CA PRO A 115 -17.01 -5.24 -7.22
C PRO A 115 -15.92 -4.36 -7.87
N ARG A 116 -15.16 -4.96 -8.80
CA ARG A 116 -14.15 -4.23 -9.58
C ARG A 116 -14.76 -3.29 -10.60
N PRO A 117 -13.99 -2.29 -11.11
CA PRO A 117 -14.43 -1.44 -12.21
C PRO A 117 -14.95 -2.26 -13.39
N ALA A 118 -16.10 -1.87 -13.95
CA ALA A 118 -16.59 -2.45 -15.20
C ALA A 118 -15.88 -1.79 -16.38
N GLY A 119 -15.41 -2.57 -17.35
CA GLY A 119 -14.78 -2.03 -18.55
C GLY A 119 -13.58 -2.85 -19.06
N PRO A 120 -12.88 -2.36 -20.07
CA PRO A 120 -11.71 -3.04 -20.60
C PRO A 120 -10.56 -2.92 -19.60
N HIS A 121 -10.10 -4.07 -19.09
CA HIS A 121 -8.90 -4.17 -18.25
C HIS A 121 -7.69 -4.53 -19.12
N LEU A 122 -6.53 -3.90 -18.86
CA LEU A 122 -5.25 -4.34 -19.45
C LEU A 122 -4.80 -5.68 -18.89
N ILE A 123 -5.17 -5.96 -17.64
CA ILE A 123 -4.84 -7.20 -16.94
C ILE A 123 -6.11 -8.02 -16.79
N ARG A 124 -6.19 -9.16 -17.48
CA ARG A 124 -7.43 -9.98 -17.58
C ARG A 124 -7.64 -11.00 -16.47
N TRP A 125 -6.59 -11.33 -15.68
CA TRP A 125 -6.59 -12.49 -14.76
C TRP A 125 -6.86 -12.14 -13.30
N ILE A 126 -7.40 -10.95 -13.00
CA ILE A 126 -7.64 -10.53 -11.63
C ILE A 126 -9.02 -10.93 -11.15
N ARG A 127 -9.07 -11.76 -10.14
CA ARG A 127 -10.30 -12.23 -9.46
C ARG A 127 -10.51 -11.54 -8.12
N GLY A 128 -11.71 -11.71 -7.54
CA GLY A 128 -12.08 -11.24 -6.23
C GLY A 128 -12.45 -9.75 -6.17
N PHE A 129 -12.57 -9.24 -4.95
CA PHE A 129 -13.07 -7.90 -4.65
C PHE A 129 -12.03 -6.81 -4.91
N SER A 130 -12.51 -5.56 -5.14
CA SER A 130 -11.63 -4.46 -5.49
C SER A 130 -11.10 -3.68 -4.28
N TYR A 131 -11.89 -3.54 -3.22
CA TYR A 131 -11.55 -2.70 -2.07
C TYR A 131 -11.15 -3.49 -0.82
N PRO A 132 -10.07 -3.09 -0.16
CA PRO A 132 -9.03 -2.17 -0.64
C PRO A 132 -8.14 -2.85 -1.68
N SER A 133 -7.29 -2.06 -2.37
CA SER A 133 -6.25 -2.65 -3.22
C SER A 133 -5.25 -3.42 -2.36
N GLY A 134 -5.29 -4.76 -2.45
CA GLY A 134 -4.38 -5.61 -1.70
C GLY A 134 -2.92 -5.40 -2.09
N ASP A 135 -2.68 -5.12 -3.37
CA ASP A 135 -1.34 -4.85 -3.89
C ASP A 135 -0.75 -3.59 -3.29
N LEU A 136 -1.54 -2.49 -3.21
CA LEU A 136 -1.09 -1.25 -2.58
C LEU A 136 -0.98 -1.37 -1.06
N LEU A 137 -1.85 -2.13 -0.42
CA LEU A 137 -1.77 -2.40 1.01
C LEU A 137 -0.45 -3.12 1.34
N THR A 138 -0.17 -4.22 0.64
CA THR A 138 1.05 -5.01 0.86
C THR A 138 2.30 -4.23 0.48
N ALA A 139 2.32 -3.53 -0.66
CA ALA A 139 3.45 -2.70 -1.06
C ALA A 139 3.71 -1.58 -0.03
N SER A 140 2.67 -0.88 0.45
CA SER A 140 2.80 0.16 1.46
C SER A 140 3.34 -0.41 2.78
N ALA A 141 2.80 -1.54 3.25
CA ALA A 141 3.26 -2.19 4.46
C ALA A 141 4.74 -2.60 4.34
N ILE A 142 5.13 -3.27 3.26
CA ILE A 142 6.50 -3.76 3.03
C ILE A 142 7.48 -2.60 2.88
N TYR A 143 7.23 -1.66 1.96
CA TYR A 143 8.22 -0.62 1.63
C TYR A 143 8.37 0.40 2.75
N LEU A 144 7.27 0.77 3.44
CA LEU A 144 7.37 1.66 4.60
C LEU A 144 8.05 0.97 5.78
N THR A 145 7.80 -0.32 6.01
CA THR A 145 8.52 -1.08 7.05
C THR A 145 10.01 -1.16 6.74
N ILE A 146 10.42 -1.41 5.49
CA ILE A 146 11.83 -1.34 5.08
C ILE A 146 12.41 0.04 5.38
N ALA A 147 11.70 1.11 5.01
CA ALA A 147 12.16 2.47 5.28
C ALA A 147 12.33 2.73 6.79
N LEU A 148 11.39 2.27 7.63
CA LEU A 148 11.45 2.41 9.08
C LEU A 148 12.60 1.60 9.72
N ILE A 149 12.90 0.41 9.21
CA ILE A 149 14.02 -0.42 9.66
C ILE A 149 15.36 0.18 9.23
N VAL A 150 15.47 0.68 8.00
CA VAL A 150 16.73 1.16 7.42
C VAL A 150 17.07 2.58 7.87
N SER A 151 16.07 3.46 8.08
CA SER A 151 16.31 4.88 8.43
C SER A 151 17.27 5.11 9.59
N PRO A 152 17.24 4.35 10.70
CA PRO A 152 18.19 4.54 11.81
C PRO A 152 19.65 4.27 11.44
N HIS A 153 19.89 3.51 10.36
CA HIS A 153 21.24 3.16 9.87
C HIS A 153 21.78 4.14 8.81
N LEU A 154 20.97 5.13 8.41
CA LEU A 154 21.34 6.11 7.38
C LEU A 154 22.09 7.32 7.99
N PRO A 155 23.00 7.94 7.22
CA PRO A 155 23.72 9.14 7.66
C PRO A 155 22.83 10.40 7.67
N GLY A 156 22.15 10.62 8.80
CA GLY A 156 21.36 11.84 9.05
C GLY A 156 19.96 11.87 8.44
N CYS A 157 19.19 12.86 8.85
CA CYS A 157 17.77 13.01 8.50
C CYS A 157 17.54 13.23 6.98
N ALA A 158 18.48 13.83 6.28
CA ALA A 158 18.36 14.05 4.82
C ALA A 158 18.31 12.73 4.05
N ALA A 159 19.15 11.75 4.41
CA ALA A 159 19.14 10.43 3.76
C ALA A 159 17.83 9.67 4.03
N SER A 160 17.31 9.75 5.25
CA SER A 160 16.00 9.17 5.61
C SER A 160 14.85 9.85 4.86
N ALA A 161 14.89 11.17 4.68
CA ALA A 161 13.90 11.92 3.91
C ALA A 161 13.95 11.53 2.40
N ILE A 162 15.13 11.34 1.84
CA ILE A 162 15.30 10.86 0.45
C ILE A 162 14.72 9.45 0.31
N LEU A 163 15.02 8.53 1.23
CA LEU A 163 14.47 7.18 1.21
C LEU A 163 12.93 7.20 1.26
N LEU A 164 12.35 7.99 2.15
CA LEU A 164 10.90 8.11 2.26
C LEU A 164 10.28 8.73 0.99
N THR A 165 10.95 9.70 0.37
CA THR A 165 10.51 10.29 -0.90
C THR A 165 10.53 9.25 -2.02
N ILE A 166 11.56 8.43 -2.11
CA ILE A 166 11.64 7.33 -3.09
C ILE A 166 10.50 6.34 -2.88
N VAL A 167 10.28 5.89 -1.64
CA VAL A 167 9.21 4.94 -1.30
C VAL A 167 7.83 5.50 -1.63
N THR A 168 7.53 6.73 -1.23
CA THR A 168 6.22 7.35 -1.49
C THR A 168 5.99 7.60 -2.98
N THR A 169 7.02 7.98 -3.73
CA THR A 169 6.96 8.15 -5.19
C THR A 169 6.68 6.81 -5.88
N LEU A 170 7.37 5.75 -5.47
CA LEU A 170 7.15 4.40 -6.00
C LEU A 170 5.72 3.93 -5.73
N LEU A 171 5.22 4.09 -4.50
CA LEU A 171 3.83 3.75 -4.15
C LEU A 171 2.82 4.55 -4.98
N GLY A 172 3.07 5.84 -5.20
CA GLY A 172 2.25 6.69 -6.07
C GLY A 172 2.22 6.21 -7.52
N LEU A 173 3.38 5.81 -8.05
CA LEU A 173 3.49 5.26 -9.41
C LEU A 173 2.74 3.92 -9.54
N LEU A 174 2.92 3.02 -8.58
CA LEU A 174 2.18 1.74 -8.54
C LEU A 174 0.67 1.98 -8.45
N ALA A 175 0.23 2.90 -7.58
CA ALA A 175 -1.18 3.29 -7.47
C ALA A 175 -1.74 3.79 -8.81
N ALA A 176 -1.02 4.70 -9.48
CA ALA A 176 -1.41 5.22 -10.79
C ALA A 176 -1.53 4.11 -11.84
N CYS A 177 -0.55 3.19 -11.89
CA CYS A 177 -0.58 2.04 -12.80
C CYS A 177 -1.76 1.10 -12.52
N ARG A 178 -2.10 0.82 -11.25
CA ARG A 178 -3.22 -0.04 -10.88
C ARG A 178 -4.59 0.56 -11.26
N VAL A 179 -4.73 1.88 -11.13
CA VAL A 179 -5.93 2.59 -11.60
C VAL A 179 -5.96 2.64 -13.12
N TYR A 180 -4.84 2.97 -13.77
CA TYR A 180 -4.76 3.09 -15.22
C TYR A 180 -5.07 1.76 -15.92
N THR A 181 -4.60 0.64 -15.40
CA THR A 181 -4.89 -0.70 -15.95
C THR A 181 -6.34 -1.15 -15.76
N GLY A 182 -7.16 -0.38 -15.05
CA GLY A 182 -8.59 -0.60 -14.89
C GLY A 182 -8.97 -1.59 -13.79
N VAL A 183 -7.99 -2.11 -13.03
CA VAL A 183 -8.23 -3.19 -12.06
C VAL A 183 -8.72 -2.71 -10.72
N HIS A 184 -8.49 -1.42 -10.39
CA HIS A 184 -8.90 -0.77 -9.16
C HIS A 184 -9.46 0.63 -9.42
N TYR A 185 -10.38 1.06 -8.57
CA TYR A 185 -10.78 2.45 -8.47
C TYR A 185 -9.73 3.31 -7.75
N PRO A 186 -9.68 4.64 -7.97
CA PRO A 186 -8.82 5.54 -7.19
C PRO A 186 -8.94 5.37 -5.68
N SER A 187 -10.17 5.22 -5.17
CA SER A 187 -10.41 5.00 -3.74
C SER A 187 -9.90 3.65 -3.23
N ASP A 188 -9.84 2.59 -4.08
CA ASP A 188 -9.32 1.28 -3.67
C ASP A 188 -7.82 1.36 -3.37
N VAL A 189 -7.06 2.04 -4.25
CA VAL A 189 -5.61 2.18 -4.10
C VAL A 189 -5.26 3.09 -2.93
N LEU A 190 -6.01 4.19 -2.75
CA LEU A 190 -5.84 5.05 -1.59
C LEU A 190 -6.16 4.31 -0.28
N GLY A 191 -7.26 3.53 -0.24
CA GLY A 191 -7.58 2.68 0.90
C GLY A 191 -6.50 1.65 1.23
N GLY A 192 -5.95 1.01 0.21
CA GLY A 192 -4.83 0.10 0.38
C GLY A 192 -3.61 0.80 0.98
N ALA A 193 -3.23 1.97 0.44
CA ALA A 193 -2.10 2.74 0.94
C ALA A 193 -2.28 3.19 2.39
N LEU A 194 -3.47 3.72 2.75
CA LEU A 194 -3.77 4.15 4.12
C LEU A 194 -3.71 2.98 5.11
N LEU A 195 -4.34 1.85 4.78
CA LEU A 195 -4.33 0.69 5.66
C LEU A 195 -2.94 0.09 5.81
N GLY A 196 -2.17 0.01 4.70
CA GLY A 196 -0.79 -0.49 4.72
C GLY A 196 0.16 0.41 5.49
N ALA A 197 0.04 1.75 5.35
CA ALA A 197 0.84 2.70 6.12
C ALA A 197 0.52 2.64 7.62
N GLY A 198 -0.77 2.62 7.98
CA GLY A 198 -1.19 2.46 9.37
C GLY A 198 -0.67 1.16 9.98
N TRP A 199 -0.71 0.07 9.22
CA TRP A 199 -0.19 -1.23 9.65
C TRP A 199 1.34 -1.21 9.86
N ALA A 200 2.10 -0.63 8.91
CA ALA A 200 3.55 -0.50 9.03
C ALA A 200 3.96 0.29 10.28
N LEU A 201 3.28 1.41 10.57
CA LEU A 201 3.54 2.21 11.75
C LEU A 201 3.15 1.49 13.04
N LEU A 202 2.00 0.82 13.07
CA LEU A 202 1.55 0.05 14.23
C LEU A 202 2.55 -1.04 14.60
N VAL A 203 2.91 -1.87 13.62
CA VAL A 203 3.91 -2.94 13.84
C VAL A 203 5.24 -2.34 14.26
N SER A 204 5.70 -1.27 13.59
CA SER A 204 6.96 -0.61 13.91
C SER A 204 7.00 0.00 15.32
N ALA A 205 5.86 0.37 15.89
CA ALA A 205 5.80 0.84 17.27
C ALA A 205 6.17 -0.25 18.30
N TRP A 206 5.85 -1.51 18.02
CA TRP A 206 6.19 -2.64 18.90
C TRP A 206 7.66 -3.06 18.83
N PHE A 207 8.39 -2.62 17.81
CA PHE A 207 9.81 -2.90 17.59
C PHE A 207 10.72 -1.66 17.74
N ALA A 208 10.16 -0.57 18.29
CA ALA A 208 10.86 0.72 18.50
C ALA A 208 11.78 0.73 19.70
#